data_2ac42d33ebf2c40c4fb49895d272d8ba
#
_entry.id   2ac42d33ebf2c40c4fb49895d272d8ba
#
_cell.length_a   1.000
_cell.length_b   1.000
_cell.length_c   1.000
_cell.angle_alpha   90.00
_cell.angle_beta   90.00
_cell.angle_gamma   90.00
#
_symmetry.space_group_name_H-M   'P 1'
#
loop_
_entity.id
_entity.type
_entity.pdbx_description
1 polymer ?
#
loop_
_entity_poly.entity_id
_entity_poly.type
_entity_poly.pdbx_seq_one_letter_code
_entity_poly.pdbx_strand_id
1 'polypeptide(L)'
;IPFTKTTKKNGCMITIPGINKLGLLNHHSGYKGQVEIKNSDLLNLKKVVYLEADVGDIVLLHRHSAHCSIPNKSNSFRISADLRYNRAGTPSGRKPLPNFYVRSKNKNNITTLNYKQWIALWEEAKNKSIPRKFAFKYPLPTFKHNKKDLKNLLNN
;
A
#
# COMPACT_ATOMS: atom_id res chain seq x y z
N ILE A 1 7.38 -7.01 -4.84
CA ILE A 1 8.33 -7.97 -5.42
C ILE A 1 7.55 -9.19 -5.86
N PRO A 2 7.43 -9.49 -7.17
CA PRO A 2 6.75 -10.69 -7.64
C PRO A 2 7.62 -11.94 -7.42
N PHE A 3 7.00 -13.02 -6.96
CA PHE A 3 7.57 -14.35 -6.88
C PHE A 3 7.13 -15.25 -8.03
N THR A 4 6.09 -14.82 -8.74
CA THR A 4 5.65 -15.41 -10.01
C THR A 4 5.52 -14.30 -11.03
N LYS A 5 5.75 -14.60 -12.32
CA LYS A 5 5.54 -13.62 -13.39
C LYS A 5 4.14 -13.01 -13.26
N THR A 6 4.07 -11.69 -13.32
CA THR A 6 2.84 -10.92 -13.13
C THR A 6 2.38 -10.34 -14.46
N THR A 7 1.17 -10.69 -14.87
CA THR A 7 0.59 -10.32 -16.17
C THR A 7 -0.85 -9.84 -16.00
N LYS A 8 -1.39 -9.20 -17.03
CA LYS A 8 -2.83 -8.86 -17.08
C LYS A 8 -3.70 -10.10 -16.91
N LYS A 9 -3.29 -11.24 -17.47
CA LYS A 9 -4.08 -12.48 -17.42
C LYS A 9 -4.17 -13.04 -16.01
N ASN A 10 -3.10 -13.00 -15.22
CA ASN A 10 -3.09 -13.56 -13.86
C ASN A 10 -3.29 -12.50 -12.75
N GLY A 11 -3.81 -11.32 -13.10
CA GLY A 11 -4.25 -10.36 -12.10
C GLY A 11 -3.17 -9.40 -11.61
N CYS A 12 -2.38 -8.80 -12.51
CA CYS A 12 -1.41 -7.77 -12.13
C CYS A 12 -2.08 -6.59 -11.41
N MET A 13 -1.28 -5.78 -10.76
CA MET A 13 -1.74 -4.50 -10.23
C MET A 13 -1.93 -3.48 -11.35
N ILE A 14 -2.83 -2.53 -11.10
CA ILE A 14 -2.99 -1.31 -11.88
C ILE A 14 -2.82 -0.10 -10.98
N THR A 15 -2.38 1.00 -11.56
CA THR A 15 -2.31 2.32 -10.92
C THR A 15 -2.64 3.41 -11.93
N ILE A 16 -2.92 4.61 -11.43
CA ILE A 16 -3.14 5.80 -12.25
C ILE A 16 -1.92 6.70 -12.13
N PRO A 17 -1.18 6.97 -13.21
CA PRO A 17 -0.04 7.89 -13.19
C PRO A 17 -0.42 9.25 -12.60
N GLY A 18 0.41 9.79 -11.72
CA GLY A 18 0.19 11.11 -11.11
C GLY A 18 -0.83 11.16 -9.98
N ILE A 19 -1.60 10.10 -9.71
CA ILE A 19 -2.63 10.07 -8.66
C ILE A 19 -2.08 10.41 -7.27
N ASN A 20 -0.82 10.12 -7.00
CA ASN A 20 -0.13 10.45 -5.76
C ASN A 20 -0.03 11.96 -5.50
N LYS A 21 -0.11 12.81 -6.53
CA LYS A 21 -0.11 14.28 -6.41
C LYS A 21 -1.35 14.79 -5.68
N LEU A 22 -2.44 14.02 -5.67
CA LEU A 22 -3.67 14.36 -4.95
C LEU A 22 -3.56 14.14 -3.43
N GLY A 23 -2.42 13.66 -2.95
CA GLY A 23 -2.25 13.32 -1.54
C GLY A 23 -3.03 12.08 -1.12
N LEU A 24 -3.41 12.04 0.15
CA LEU A 24 -4.20 10.94 0.70
C LEU A 24 -5.66 11.11 0.34
N LEU A 25 -6.18 10.20 -0.46
CA LEU A 25 -7.61 10.13 -0.79
C LEU A 25 -8.41 9.53 0.36
N ASN A 26 -9.69 9.92 0.49
CA ASN A 26 -10.58 9.37 1.49
C ASN A 26 -10.88 7.90 1.21
N HIS A 27 -10.82 7.08 2.26
CA HIS A 27 -11.07 5.65 2.19
C HIS A 27 -12.25 5.25 3.06
N HIS A 28 -12.85 4.12 2.73
CA HIS A 28 -13.83 3.44 3.58
C HIS A 28 -13.55 1.92 3.56
N SER A 29 -14.15 1.21 4.49
CA SER A 29 -14.15 -0.25 4.45
C SER A 29 -15.15 -0.73 3.42
N GLY A 30 -14.68 -1.37 2.38
CA GLY A 30 -15.49 -2.02 1.38
C GLY A 30 -15.85 -3.47 1.74
N TYR A 31 -16.28 -4.22 0.75
CA TYR A 31 -16.67 -5.61 0.91
C TYR A 31 -15.52 -6.46 1.48
N LYS A 32 -15.84 -7.33 2.45
CA LYS A 32 -14.87 -8.20 3.14
C LYS A 32 -13.70 -7.47 3.80
N GLY A 33 -13.88 -6.20 4.20
CA GLY A 33 -12.85 -5.42 4.89
C GLY A 33 -11.72 -4.94 3.98
N GLN A 34 -11.92 -4.93 2.68
CA GLN A 34 -11.01 -4.26 1.75
C GLN A 34 -11.06 -2.75 1.97
N VAL A 35 -9.96 -2.08 1.69
CA VAL A 35 -9.89 -0.62 1.78
C VAL A 35 -10.15 -0.05 0.39
N GLU A 36 -11.21 0.74 0.26
CA GLU A 36 -11.65 1.33 -0.99
C GLU A 36 -11.63 2.85 -0.92
N ILE A 37 -11.34 3.49 -2.05
CA ILE A 37 -11.38 4.95 -2.18
C ILE A 37 -12.85 5.39 -2.24
N LYS A 38 -13.25 6.28 -1.30
CA LYS A 38 -14.65 6.70 -1.13
C LYS A 38 -15.23 7.40 -2.35
N ASN A 39 -14.41 8.17 -3.07
CA ASN A 39 -14.83 8.93 -4.24
C ASN A 39 -14.15 8.36 -5.48
N SER A 40 -14.53 7.16 -5.87
CA SER A 40 -13.97 6.46 -7.04
C SER A 40 -14.23 7.21 -8.36
N ASP A 41 -15.23 8.10 -8.41
CA ASP A 41 -15.50 9.00 -9.52
C ASP A 41 -14.35 9.99 -9.81
N LEU A 42 -13.48 10.23 -8.82
CA LEU A 42 -12.26 11.02 -9.00
C LEU A 42 -11.17 10.27 -9.77
N LEU A 43 -11.31 8.95 -9.88
CA LEU A 43 -10.31 8.11 -10.53
C LEU A 43 -10.57 8.05 -12.04
N ASN A 44 -9.65 8.58 -12.82
CA ASN A 44 -9.72 8.42 -14.27
C ASN A 44 -9.24 7.01 -14.67
N LEU A 45 -10.16 6.04 -14.67
CA LEU A 45 -9.86 4.65 -14.99
C LEU A 45 -9.41 4.43 -16.44
N LYS A 46 -9.58 5.41 -17.33
CA LYS A 46 -9.07 5.36 -18.71
C LYS A 46 -7.55 5.56 -18.79
N LYS A 47 -6.95 6.09 -17.74
CA LYS A 47 -5.49 6.35 -17.64
C LYS A 47 -4.75 5.29 -16.81
N VAL A 48 -5.31 4.13 -16.58
CA VAL A 48 -4.63 3.09 -15.79
C VAL A 48 -3.43 2.53 -16.53
N VAL A 49 -2.38 2.27 -15.77
CA VAL A 49 -1.19 1.53 -16.21
C VAL A 49 -1.19 0.17 -15.55
N TYR A 50 -0.92 -0.87 -16.33
CA TYR A 50 -0.77 -2.23 -15.85
C TYR A 50 0.67 -2.44 -15.40
N LEU A 51 0.84 -2.89 -14.18
CA LEU A 51 2.13 -3.17 -13.57
C LEU A 51 2.47 -4.64 -13.78
N GLU A 52 2.74 -4.99 -15.04
CA GLU A 52 3.27 -6.31 -15.38
C GLU A 52 4.75 -6.37 -14.99
N ALA A 53 5.21 -7.49 -14.48
CA ALA A 53 6.57 -7.63 -13.95
C ALA A 53 7.03 -9.08 -13.98
N ASP A 54 8.32 -9.28 -14.20
CA ASP A 54 8.96 -10.59 -14.10
C ASP A 54 9.40 -10.90 -12.66
N VAL A 55 9.72 -12.17 -12.42
CA VAL A 55 10.25 -12.61 -11.12
C VAL A 55 11.57 -11.89 -10.84
N GLY A 56 11.65 -11.27 -9.66
CA GLY A 56 12.83 -10.51 -9.25
C GLY A 56 12.74 -9.01 -9.52
N ASP A 57 11.77 -8.55 -10.31
CA ASP A 57 11.51 -7.12 -10.46
C ASP A 57 11.06 -6.49 -9.15
N ILE A 58 11.18 -5.17 -9.06
CA ILE A 58 10.72 -4.39 -7.91
C ILE A 58 9.81 -3.28 -8.41
N VAL A 59 8.56 -3.31 -7.99
CA VAL A 59 7.60 -2.21 -8.22
C VAL A 59 7.60 -1.32 -6.99
N LEU A 60 8.01 -0.06 -7.15
CA LEU A 60 7.99 0.95 -6.09
C LEU A 60 6.75 1.82 -6.21
N LEU A 61 5.93 1.85 -5.18
CA LEU A 61 4.73 2.68 -5.11
C LEU A 61 4.90 3.76 -4.04
N HIS A 62 4.61 5.00 -4.39
CA HIS A 62 4.49 6.06 -3.40
C HIS A 62 3.29 5.78 -2.48
N ARG A 63 3.38 6.13 -1.20
CA ARG A 63 2.33 5.89 -0.19
C ARG A 63 0.93 6.41 -0.56
N HIS A 64 0.85 7.40 -1.44
CA HIS A 64 -0.40 7.98 -1.95
C HIS A 64 -0.78 7.46 -3.34
N SER A 65 -0.07 6.49 -3.90
CA SER A 65 -0.44 5.90 -5.19
C SER A 65 -1.63 4.97 -5.01
N ALA A 66 -2.78 5.39 -5.52
CA ALA A 66 -3.94 4.53 -5.60
C ALA A 66 -3.64 3.37 -6.54
N HIS A 67 -3.85 2.15 -6.07
CA HIS A 67 -3.60 0.94 -6.83
C HIS A 67 -4.54 -0.18 -6.38
N CYS A 68 -4.79 -1.12 -7.26
CA CYS A 68 -5.49 -2.36 -6.93
C CYS A 68 -5.03 -3.49 -7.84
N SER A 69 -5.32 -4.73 -7.47
CA SER A 69 -5.16 -5.86 -8.38
C SER A 69 -6.41 -6.03 -9.23
N ILE A 70 -6.22 -6.41 -10.50
CA ILE A 70 -7.33 -6.82 -11.36
C ILE A 70 -7.65 -8.31 -11.13
N PRO A 71 -8.83 -8.80 -11.55
CA PRO A 71 -9.19 -10.20 -11.41
C PRO A 71 -8.20 -11.14 -12.12
N ASN A 72 -7.81 -12.21 -11.45
CA ASN A 72 -7.05 -13.29 -12.07
C ASN A 72 -7.98 -14.15 -12.94
N LYS A 73 -7.69 -14.20 -14.24
CA LYS A 73 -8.41 -15.00 -15.26
C LYS A 73 -7.57 -16.16 -15.77
N SER A 74 -6.49 -16.49 -15.08
CA SER A 74 -5.61 -17.62 -15.41
C SER A 74 -5.88 -18.81 -14.49
N ASN A 75 -5.30 -19.95 -14.82
CA ASN A 75 -5.33 -21.16 -13.98
C ASN A 75 -4.12 -21.24 -13.03
N SER A 76 -3.39 -20.14 -12.84
CA SER A 76 -2.20 -20.09 -11.98
C SER A 76 -2.33 -19.04 -10.90
N PHE A 77 -1.62 -19.23 -9.79
CA PHE A 77 -1.53 -18.24 -8.73
C PHE A 77 -0.53 -17.13 -9.09
N ARG A 78 -0.85 -15.90 -8.69
CA ARG A 78 0.09 -14.80 -8.65
C ARG A 78 0.51 -14.56 -7.19
N ILE A 79 1.80 -14.70 -6.95
CA ILE A 79 2.39 -14.55 -5.61
C ILE A 79 3.37 -13.38 -5.63
N SER A 80 3.24 -12.49 -4.67
CA SER A 80 4.15 -11.34 -4.50
C SER A 80 4.34 -11.00 -3.02
N ALA A 81 5.50 -10.46 -2.67
CA ALA A 81 5.73 -9.83 -1.38
C ALA A 81 5.40 -8.34 -1.44
N ASP A 82 4.64 -7.86 -0.46
CA ASP A 82 4.33 -6.45 -0.25
C ASP A 82 5.11 -5.94 0.96
N LEU A 83 6.15 -5.15 0.70
CA LEU A 83 7.02 -4.58 1.71
C LEU A 83 6.78 -3.09 1.83
N ARG A 84 6.83 -2.57 3.04
CA ARG A 84 6.60 -1.15 3.31
C ARG A 84 7.76 -0.54 4.06
N TYR A 85 8.25 0.57 3.53
CA TYR A 85 9.36 1.32 4.11
C TYR A 85 8.92 2.75 4.40
N ASN A 86 9.42 3.29 5.50
CA ASN A 86 9.29 4.70 5.85
C ASN A 86 10.62 5.24 6.37
N ARG A 87 10.75 6.55 6.42
CA ARG A 87 11.94 7.19 6.97
C ARG A 87 12.12 6.78 8.43
N ALA A 88 13.37 6.47 8.82
CA ALA A 88 13.74 6.17 10.20
C ALA A 88 13.25 7.27 11.16
N GLY A 89 12.70 6.87 12.31
CA GLY A 89 12.15 7.78 13.30
C GLY A 89 10.75 8.34 12.99
N THR A 90 10.17 8.01 11.84
CA THR A 90 8.79 8.40 11.53
C THR A 90 7.80 7.27 11.86
N PRO A 91 6.56 7.59 12.31
CA PRO A 91 5.55 6.58 12.56
C PRO A 91 5.17 5.84 11.28
N SER A 92 4.93 4.53 11.37
CA SER A 92 4.44 3.73 10.25
C SER A 92 3.03 4.12 9.76
N GLY A 93 2.31 4.89 10.57
CA GLY A 93 0.89 5.19 10.35
C GLY A 93 -0.06 4.03 10.68
N ARG A 94 0.48 2.90 11.12
CA ARG A 94 -0.29 1.70 11.51
C ARG A 94 0.15 1.22 12.89
N LYS A 95 -0.40 1.81 13.94
CA LYS A 95 -0.02 1.55 15.35
C LYS A 95 0.12 0.07 15.73
N PRO A 96 -0.77 -0.86 15.32
CA PRO A 96 -0.64 -2.26 15.72
C PRO A 96 0.46 -3.03 15.00
N LEU A 97 1.02 -2.49 13.90
CA LEU A 97 2.06 -3.19 13.16
C LEU A 97 3.44 -2.80 13.68
N PRO A 98 4.36 -3.77 13.85
CA PRO A 98 5.71 -3.51 14.32
C PRO A 98 6.45 -2.63 13.32
N ASN A 99 7.25 -1.71 13.86
CA ASN A 99 8.14 -0.83 13.13
C ASN A 99 9.56 -1.04 13.64
N PHE A 100 10.51 -1.28 12.76
CA PHE A 100 11.89 -1.55 13.15
C PHE A 100 12.87 -1.03 12.09
N TYR A 101 14.09 -0.77 12.52
CA TYR A 101 15.14 -0.30 11.64
C TYR A 101 15.70 -1.42 10.78
N VAL A 102 15.68 -1.25 9.47
CA VAL A 102 16.30 -2.19 8.53
C VAL A 102 17.76 -1.81 8.27
N ARG A 103 18.02 -0.50 8.08
CA ARG A 103 19.35 0.03 7.80
C ARG A 103 19.43 1.52 8.13
N SER A 104 20.61 1.99 8.58
CA SER A 104 20.92 3.41 8.66
C SER A 104 22.37 3.67 8.32
N LYS A 105 22.65 4.90 7.85
CA LYS A 105 24.03 5.38 7.66
C LYS A 105 24.73 5.59 8.99
N ASN A 106 24.02 5.99 10.02
CA ASN A 106 24.54 6.20 11.36
C ASN A 106 24.44 4.89 12.16
N LYS A 107 25.55 4.17 12.25
CA LYS A 107 25.62 2.82 12.85
C LYS A 107 25.49 2.81 14.37
N ASN A 108 25.67 3.96 15.03
CA ASN A 108 25.88 4.00 16.49
C ASN A 108 24.59 3.79 17.32
N ASN A 109 23.40 3.86 16.72
CA ASN A 109 22.13 3.81 17.45
C ASN A 109 21.10 2.85 16.86
N ILE A 110 21.52 1.86 16.07
CA ILE A 110 20.57 1.01 15.36
C ILE A 110 20.85 -0.45 15.62
N THR A 111 19.96 -1.05 16.38
CA THR A 111 19.87 -2.49 16.55
C THR A 111 19.06 -3.05 15.39
N THR A 112 19.74 -3.72 14.46
CA THR A 112 19.04 -4.53 13.44
C THR A 112 18.50 -5.77 14.12
N LEU A 113 17.23 -6.10 13.82
CA LEU A 113 16.62 -7.29 14.37
C LEU A 113 17.13 -8.55 13.65
N ASN A 114 17.42 -9.58 14.42
CA ASN A 114 17.55 -10.91 13.86
C ASN A 114 16.15 -11.53 13.59
N TYR A 115 16.15 -12.64 12.88
CA TYR A 115 14.91 -13.34 12.50
C TYR A 115 14.00 -13.69 13.69
N LYS A 116 14.55 -14.17 14.80
CA LYS A 116 13.78 -14.54 16.00
C LYS A 116 13.13 -13.31 16.64
N GLN A 117 13.87 -12.22 16.75
CA GLN A 117 13.36 -10.95 17.26
C GLN A 117 12.26 -10.38 16.36
N TRP A 118 12.44 -10.50 15.02
CA TRP A 118 11.43 -10.08 14.07
C TRP A 118 10.12 -10.88 14.23
N ILE A 119 10.19 -12.20 14.35
CA ILE A 119 9.00 -13.03 14.62
C ILE A 119 8.31 -12.61 15.92
N ALA A 120 9.08 -12.46 17.00
CA ALA A 120 8.53 -12.08 18.30
C ALA A 120 7.74 -10.77 18.24
N LEU A 121 8.21 -9.78 17.48
CA LEU A 121 7.47 -8.52 17.28
C LEU A 121 6.11 -8.73 16.60
N TRP A 122 6.04 -9.64 15.64
CA TRP A 122 4.77 -9.92 14.95
C TRP A 122 3.80 -10.72 15.82
N GLU A 123 4.29 -11.64 16.63
CA GLU A 123 3.48 -12.37 17.61
C GLU A 123 2.94 -11.43 18.67
N GLU A 124 3.76 -10.54 19.19
CA GLU A 124 3.32 -9.50 20.11
C GLU A 124 2.25 -8.59 19.48
N ALA A 125 2.47 -8.13 18.25
CA ALA A 125 1.51 -7.32 17.53
C ALA A 125 0.19 -8.06 17.29
N LYS A 126 0.24 -9.35 16.98
CA LYS A 126 -0.94 -10.21 16.83
C LYS A 126 -1.73 -10.30 18.14
N ASN A 127 -1.05 -10.49 19.26
CA ASN A 127 -1.67 -10.61 20.58
C ASN A 127 -2.26 -9.27 21.07
N LYS A 128 -1.64 -8.16 20.70
CA LYS A 128 -2.13 -6.80 20.99
C LYS A 128 -3.11 -6.27 19.95
N SER A 129 -3.33 -7.02 18.85
CA SER A 129 -4.23 -6.55 17.80
C SER A 129 -5.67 -6.49 18.30
N ILE A 130 -6.21 -5.28 18.28
CA ILE A 130 -7.61 -5.02 18.53
C ILE A 130 -8.43 -5.77 17.46
N PRO A 131 -9.54 -6.43 17.81
CA PRO A 131 -10.40 -7.10 16.85
C PRO A 131 -10.68 -6.21 15.63
N ARG A 132 -10.72 -6.78 14.43
CA ARG A 132 -10.87 -6.07 13.14
C ARG A 132 -11.96 -5.00 13.09
N LYS A 133 -12.97 -5.08 13.97
CA LYS A 133 -14.01 -4.04 14.16
C LYS A 133 -13.44 -2.64 14.46
N PHE A 134 -12.23 -2.55 14.97
CA PHE A 134 -11.60 -1.29 15.36
C PHE A 134 -10.41 -0.86 14.50
N ALA A 135 -9.90 -1.74 13.63
CA ALA A 135 -8.69 -1.48 12.84
C ALA A 135 -8.83 -0.30 11.85
N PHE A 136 -10.04 0.14 11.54
CA PHE A 136 -10.33 1.19 10.57
C PHE A 136 -11.09 2.39 11.13
N LYS A 137 -11.23 2.51 12.44
CA LYS A 137 -11.73 3.76 13.07
C LYS A 137 -10.62 4.81 13.21
N TYR A 138 -9.86 5.05 12.15
CA TYR A 138 -9.13 6.30 12.06
C TYR A 138 -10.03 7.31 11.35
N PRO A 139 -10.32 8.46 11.98
CA PRO A 139 -10.74 9.60 11.22
C PRO A 139 -9.53 9.98 10.35
N LEU A 140 -9.49 9.46 9.12
CA LEU A 140 -8.58 10.00 8.13
C LEU A 140 -8.94 11.46 7.98
N PRO A 141 -7.95 12.38 8.01
CA PRO A 141 -8.22 13.78 7.79
C PRO A 141 -9.01 13.90 6.50
N THR A 142 -10.19 14.51 6.56
CA THR A 142 -11.01 14.77 5.38
C THR A 142 -10.36 15.91 4.62
N PHE A 143 -9.56 15.55 3.60
CA PHE A 143 -9.07 16.53 2.66
C PHE A 143 -10.24 16.94 1.75
N LYS A 144 -10.64 18.21 1.80
CA LYS A 144 -11.58 18.78 0.84
C LYS A 144 -10.83 19.01 -0.47
N HIS A 145 -10.92 18.04 -1.38
CA HIS A 145 -10.41 18.22 -2.73
C HIS A 145 -11.47 18.93 -3.58
N ASN A 146 -11.10 20.07 -4.17
CA ASN A 146 -11.94 20.73 -5.16
C ASN A 146 -11.87 19.92 -6.46
N LYS A 147 -13.04 19.57 -7.03
CA LYS A 147 -13.13 18.81 -8.30
C LYS A 147 -12.37 19.49 -9.46
N LYS A 148 -12.27 20.82 -9.45
CA LYS A 148 -11.57 21.60 -10.46
C LYS A 148 -10.05 21.42 -10.38
N ASP A 149 -9.49 21.41 -9.16
CA ASP A 149 -8.06 21.19 -8.93
C ASP A 149 -7.63 19.78 -9.30
N LEU A 150 -8.51 18.80 -9.06
CA LEU A 150 -8.32 17.41 -9.43
C LEU A 150 -8.26 17.20 -10.95
N LYS A 151 -9.14 17.88 -11.71
CA LYS A 151 -9.12 17.82 -13.18
C LYS A 151 -7.83 18.41 -13.77
N ASN A 152 -7.36 19.51 -13.23
CA ASN A 152 -6.14 20.18 -13.72
C ASN A 152 -4.88 19.35 -13.44
N LEU A 153 -4.81 18.67 -12.29
CA LEU A 153 -3.66 17.81 -11.95
C LEU A 153 -3.60 16.50 -12.75
N LEU A 154 -4.72 16.03 -13.27
CA LEU A 154 -4.79 14.79 -14.05
C LEU A 154 -4.68 15.01 -15.57
N ASN A 155 -4.81 16.28 -16.03
CA ASN A 155 -4.73 16.63 -17.45
C ASN A 155 -3.33 17.13 -17.88
N ASN A 156 -2.43 17.42 -16.95
CA ASN A 156 -1.00 17.67 -17.13
C ASN A 156 -0.20 16.39 -16.82
#